data_6cab1fdc07681ed00f4b8c233ec8be80
#
_entry.id   6cab1fdc07681ed00f4b8c233ec8be80
#
_cell.length_a   1.000
_cell.length_b   1.000
_cell.length_c   1.000
_cell.angle_alpha   90.00
_cell.angle_beta   90.00
_cell.angle_gamma   90.00
#
_symmetry.space_group_name_H-M   'P 1'
#
loop_
_entity.id
_entity.type
_entity.pdbx_description
1 polymer ?
#
loop_
_entity_poly.entity_id
_entity_poly.type
_entity_poly.pdbx_seq_one_letter_code
_entity_poly.pdbx_strand_id
1 'polypeptide(L)'
;MKMKIEEIQDKIEKGEYRLSDHAVKMMIKRNIDRSEIEEAIWGGEIIEEYPKDKYSPSCLVWGKTRKGRDLHVQASLPPKVVIITTYAPDPEEWIAGKVRR
;
A
#
# COMPACT_ATOMS: atom_id res chain seq x y z
N MET A 1 15.69 -0.86 -11.36
CA MET A 1 14.40 -1.33 -11.88
C MET A 1 13.29 -0.41 -11.38
N LYS A 2 12.48 0.09 -12.27
CA LYS A 2 11.37 0.96 -11.88
C LYS A 2 10.09 0.14 -11.76
N MET A 3 9.45 0.20 -10.60
CA MET A 3 8.20 -0.50 -10.35
C MET A 3 7.03 0.30 -10.91
N LYS A 4 6.04 -0.39 -11.44
CA LYS A 4 4.86 0.23 -12.06
C LYS A 4 3.63 -0.06 -11.22
N ILE A 5 2.96 0.99 -10.75
CA ILE A 5 1.77 0.82 -9.93
C ILE A 5 0.63 0.14 -10.71
N GLU A 6 0.57 0.34 -12.03
CA GLU A 6 -0.48 -0.27 -12.86
C GLU A 6 -0.53 -1.78 -12.74
N GLU A 7 0.62 -2.43 -12.55
CA GLU A 7 0.69 -3.87 -12.39
C GLU A 7 0.05 -4.31 -11.07
N ILE A 8 0.20 -3.52 -10.02
CA ILE A 8 -0.42 -3.78 -8.72
C ILE A 8 -1.91 -3.46 -8.80
N GLN A 9 -2.26 -2.32 -9.38
CA GLN A 9 -3.66 -1.91 -9.54
C GLN A 9 -4.48 -2.96 -10.29
N ASP A 10 -3.91 -3.56 -11.33
CA ASP A 10 -4.56 -4.61 -12.10
C ASP A 10 -4.91 -5.81 -11.22
N LYS A 11 -3.98 -6.25 -10.39
CA LYS A 11 -4.21 -7.37 -9.48
C LYS A 11 -5.25 -7.04 -8.41
N ILE A 12 -5.20 -5.82 -7.88
CA ILE A 12 -6.17 -5.36 -6.89
C ILE A 12 -7.58 -5.35 -7.48
N GLU A 13 -7.72 -4.81 -8.69
CA GLU A 13 -9.02 -4.73 -9.38
C GLU A 13 -9.61 -6.12 -9.62
N LYS A 14 -8.78 -7.10 -9.94
CA LYS A 14 -9.23 -8.47 -10.19
C LYS A 14 -9.44 -9.28 -8.92
N GLY A 15 -9.15 -8.72 -7.77
CA GLY A 15 -9.21 -9.45 -6.50
C GLY A 15 -8.11 -10.47 -6.33
N GLU A 16 -7.06 -10.40 -7.16
CA GLU A 16 -5.96 -11.36 -7.15
C GLU A 16 -4.82 -10.88 -6.24
N TYR A 17 -5.13 -10.76 -4.97
CA TYR A 17 -4.15 -10.36 -3.97
C TYR A 17 -4.52 -10.95 -2.61
N ARG A 18 -3.56 -10.94 -1.71
CA ARG A 18 -3.73 -11.44 -0.35
C ARG A 18 -3.38 -10.37 0.66
N LEU A 19 -3.97 -10.51 1.85
CA LEU A 19 -3.61 -9.70 3.02
C LEU A 19 -2.73 -10.57 3.91
N SER A 20 -1.56 -10.07 4.31
CA SER A 20 -0.72 -10.78 5.26
C SER A 20 -1.39 -10.77 6.64
N ASP A 21 -0.98 -11.69 7.52
CA ASP A 21 -1.49 -11.71 8.89
C ASP A 21 -1.19 -10.38 9.59
N HIS A 22 0.00 -9.84 9.37
CA HIS A 22 0.39 -8.54 9.91
C HIS A 22 -0.52 -7.43 9.40
N ALA A 23 -0.82 -7.43 8.08
CA ALA A 23 -1.71 -6.42 7.50
C ALA A 23 -3.10 -6.47 8.15
N VAL A 24 -3.65 -7.67 8.32
CA VAL A 24 -4.96 -7.83 8.96
C VAL A 24 -4.96 -7.28 10.38
N LYS A 25 -3.90 -7.57 11.16
CA LYS A 25 -3.78 -7.03 12.51
C LYS A 25 -3.74 -5.50 12.51
N MET A 26 -3.00 -4.92 11.57
CA MET A 26 -2.89 -3.46 11.49
C MET A 26 -4.19 -2.83 11.03
N MET A 27 -4.92 -3.48 10.14
CA MET A 27 -6.23 -3.01 9.69
C MET A 27 -7.22 -2.94 10.87
N ILE A 28 -7.26 -3.98 11.67
CA ILE A 28 -8.13 -4.02 12.85
C ILE A 28 -7.70 -2.95 13.86
N LYS A 29 -6.43 -2.90 14.18
CA LYS A 29 -5.89 -1.96 15.16
C LYS A 29 -6.12 -0.50 14.76
N ARG A 30 -6.02 -0.20 13.47
CA ARG A 30 -6.08 1.17 12.95
C ARG A 30 -7.39 1.51 12.29
N ASN A 31 -8.35 0.60 12.34
CA ASN A 31 -9.67 0.78 11.73
C ASN A 31 -9.57 1.15 10.26
N ILE A 32 -8.87 0.31 9.51
CA ILE A 32 -8.72 0.45 8.06
C ILE A 32 -9.44 -0.71 7.40
N ASP A 33 -10.39 -0.40 6.52
CA ASP A 33 -11.15 -1.40 5.80
C ASP A 33 -10.41 -1.85 4.54
N ARG A 34 -10.73 -3.05 4.08
CA ARG A 34 -10.20 -3.57 2.82
C ARG A 34 -10.53 -2.64 1.66
N SER A 35 -11.75 -2.10 1.63
CA SER A 35 -12.17 -1.14 0.59
C SER A 35 -11.29 0.12 0.59
N GLU A 36 -10.87 0.58 1.76
CA GLU A 36 -10.00 1.76 1.84
C GLU A 36 -8.62 1.49 1.25
N ILE A 37 -8.08 0.27 1.44
CA ILE A 37 -6.82 -0.13 0.83
C ILE A 37 -6.96 -0.13 -0.69
N GLU A 38 -8.04 -0.69 -1.19
CA GLU A 38 -8.29 -0.75 -2.64
C GLU A 38 -8.45 0.66 -3.22
N GLU A 39 -9.18 1.53 -2.56
CA GLU A 39 -9.34 2.92 -2.98
C GLU A 39 -8.00 3.66 -3.02
N ALA A 40 -7.18 3.48 -1.99
CA ALA A 40 -5.89 4.14 -1.91
C ALA A 40 -4.95 3.69 -3.04
N ILE A 41 -4.92 2.39 -3.32
CA ILE A 41 -4.07 1.86 -4.40
C ILE A 41 -4.60 2.31 -5.75
N TRP A 42 -5.91 2.31 -5.95
CA TRP A 42 -6.52 2.66 -7.24
C TRP A 42 -6.15 4.07 -7.70
N GLY A 43 -6.19 5.03 -6.79
CA GLY A 43 -5.84 6.42 -7.10
C GLY A 43 -4.45 6.83 -6.65
N GLY A 44 -3.63 5.86 -6.24
CA GLY A 44 -2.37 6.14 -5.59
C GLY A 44 -1.15 6.16 -6.48
N GLU A 45 0.00 6.31 -5.83
CA GLU A 45 1.29 6.29 -6.52
C GLU A 45 2.33 5.61 -5.64
N ILE A 46 3.33 5.01 -6.26
CA ILE A 46 4.46 4.42 -5.55
C ILE A 46 5.37 5.55 -5.09
N ILE A 47 5.63 5.62 -3.79
CA ILE A 47 6.50 6.67 -3.22
C ILE A 47 7.84 6.14 -2.76
N GLU A 48 7.95 4.83 -2.49
CA GLU A 48 9.23 4.19 -2.17
C GLU A 48 9.26 2.79 -2.78
N GLU A 49 10.45 2.37 -3.18
CA GLU A 49 10.66 1.04 -3.74
C GLU A 49 11.64 0.27 -2.87
N TYR A 50 11.35 -1.01 -2.64
CA TYR A 50 12.19 -1.89 -1.83
C TYR A 50 12.55 -3.14 -2.66
N PRO A 51 13.44 -2.98 -3.67
CA PRO A 51 13.77 -4.09 -4.59
C PRO A 51 14.47 -5.25 -3.91
N LYS A 52 15.07 -5.01 -2.76
CA LYS A 52 15.80 -6.03 -2.01
C LYS A 52 15.09 -6.45 -0.72
N ASP A 53 13.79 -6.23 -0.65
CA ASP A 53 12.99 -6.68 0.49
C ASP A 53 13.21 -8.18 0.68
N LYS A 54 13.42 -8.57 1.94
CA LYS A 54 13.84 -9.90 2.35
C LYS A 54 13.00 -11.04 1.74
N TYR A 55 11.70 -10.88 1.69
CA TYR A 55 10.80 -11.94 1.22
C TYR A 55 10.43 -11.82 -0.25
N SER A 56 10.36 -10.61 -0.76
CA SER A 56 9.96 -10.34 -2.14
C SER A 56 10.12 -8.85 -2.40
N PRO A 57 10.50 -8.45 -3.62
CA PRO A 57 10.49 -7.04 -3.95
C PRO A 57 9.12 -6.43 -3.65
N SER A 58 9.12 -5.27 -3.02
CA SER A 58 7.90 -4.59 -2.61
C SER A 58 8.03 -3.10 -2.80
N CYS A 59 6.91 -2.39 -2.63
CA CYS A 59 6.89 -0.94 -2.72
C CYS A 59 5.93 -0.37 -1.70
N LEU A 60 6.06 0.93 -1.45
CA LEU A 60 5.14 1.67 -0.61
C LEU A 60 4.28 2.55 -1.50
N VAL A 61 2.97 2.35 -1.43
CA VAL A 61 1.99 3.13 -2.18
C VAL A 61 1.36 4.14 -1.24
N TRP A 62 1.26 5.39 -1.70
CA TRP A 62 0.47 6.41 -1.05
C TRP A 62 -0.79 6.64 -1.87
N GLY A 63 -1.93 6.77 -1.21
CA GLY A 63 -3.17 7.14 -1.86
C GLY A 63 -4.18 7.67 -0.87
N LYS A 64 -5.25 8.23 -1.40
CA LYS A 64 -6.36 8.73 -0.59
C LYS A 64 -7.56 7.83 -0.75
N THR A 65 -8.26 7.58 0.36
CA THR A 65 -9.55 6.91 0.32
C THR A 65 -10.61 7.89 -0.19
N ARG A 66 -11.79 7.38 -0.51
CA ARG A 66 -12.91 8.23 -0.95
C ARG A 66 -13.27 9.29 0.08
N LYS A 67 -13.05 8.98 1.35
CA LYS A 67 -13.32 9.92 2.46
C LYS A 67 -12.19 10.91 2.67
N GLY A 68 -11.14 10.87 1.84
CA GLY A 68 -10.02 11.79 1.93
C GLY A 68 -8.96 11.41 2.95
N ARG A 69 -8.98 10.17 3.45
CA ARG A 69 -7.98 9.70 4.39
C ARG A 69 -6.71 9.28 3.64
N ASP A 70 -5.56 9.80 4.05
CA ASP A 70 -4.29 9.37 3.49
C ASP A 70 -3.93 7.99 4.03
N LEU A 71 -3.52 7.08 3.14
CA LEU A 71 -3.03 5.76 3.54
C LEU A 71 -1.70 5.46 2.87
N HIS A 72 -0.86 4.76 3.59
CA HIS A 72 0.30 4.06 3.04
C HIS A 72 -0.03 2.58 3.01
N VAL A 73 0.30 1.94 1.90
CA VAL A 73 0.10 0.50 1.72
C VAL A 73 1.38 -0.08 1.16
N GLN A 74 2.01 -0.98 1.90
CA GLN A 74 3.17 -1.70 1.39
C GLN A 74 2.68 -2.97 0.72
N ALA A 75 3.05 -3.16 -0.54
CA ALA A 75 2.60 -4.31 -1.33
C ALA A 75 3.77 -4.93 -2.07
N SER A 76 3.78 -6.27 -2.16
CA SER A 76 4.75 -6.97 -2.98
C SER A 76 4.32 -6.90 -4.44
N LEU A 77 5.28 -7.13 -5.33
CA LEU A 77 5.05 -7.05 -6.78
C LEU A 77 4.43 -8.34 -7.33
N PRO A 78 3.71 -8.23 -8.49
CA PRO A 78 3.23 -9.43 -9.18
C PRO A 78 4.37 -10.41 -9.44
N PRO A 79 4.05 -11.71 -9.63
CA PRO A 79 2.68 -12.24 -9.80
C PRO A 79 1.88 -12.42 -8.51
N LYS A 80 2.53 -12.48 -7.36
CA LYS A 80 1.84 -12.68 -6.08
C LYS A 80 1.83 -11.39 -5.28
N VAL A 81 0.78 -10.60 -5.46
CA VAL A 81 0.62 -9.37 -4.70
C VAL A 81 0.10 -9.69 -3.30
N VAL A 82 0.88 -9.30 -2.31
CA VAL A 82 0.51 -9.42 -0.90
C VAL A 82 0.56 -8.03 -0.29
N ILE A 83 -0.51 -7.63 0.37
CA ILE A 83 -0.50 -6.42 1.18
C ILE A 83 0.23 -6.76 2.48
N ILE A 84 1.39 -6.16 2.67
CA ILE A 84 2.30 -6.48 3.76
C ILE A 84 1.92 -5.73 5.03
N THR A 85 1.63 -4.42 4.89
CA THR A 85 1.18 -3.58 6.00
C THR A 85 0.46 -2.35 5.44
N THR A 86 -0.31 -1.70 6.32
CA THR A 86 -0.99 -0.45 5.97
C THR A 86 -1.14 0.41 7.21
N TYR A 87 -1.09 1.72 7.04
CA TYR A 87 -1.24 2.71 8.11
C TYR A 87 -1.53 4.08 7.51
N ALA A 88 -2.02 4.99 8.36
CA ALA A 88 -2.12 6.38 7.97
C ALA A 88 -0.75 7.04 8.21
N PRO A 89 -0.18 7.77 7.25
CA PRO A 89 1.14 8.39 7.45
C PRO A 89 1.08 9.47 8.52
N ASP A 90 2.07 9.44 9.43
CA ASP A 90 2.19 10.42 10.48
C ASP A 90 2.77 11.73 9.91
N PRO A 91 2.07 12.87 10.05
CA PRO A 91 2.57 14.15 9.54
C PRO A 91 3.93 14.55 10.11
N GLU A 92 4.30 14.03 11.29
CA GLU A 92 5.62 14.30 11.86
C GLU A 92 6.73 13.55 11.14
N GLU A 93 6.39 12.47 10.45
CA GLU A 93 7.36 11.66 9.72
C GLU A 93 7.33 11.89 8.22
N TRP A 94 6.23 12.43 7.70
CA TRP A 94 6.00 12.58 6.27
C TRP A 94 5.54 13.98 5.90
N ILE A 95 6.04 14.50 4.79
CA ILE A 95 5.60 15.78 4.21
C ILE A 95 4.51 15.48 3.19
N ALA A 96 3.33 16.03 3.39
CA ALA A 96 2.16 15.82 2.52
C ALA A 96 1.84 14.34 2.31
N GLY A 97 2.23 13.48 3.27
CA GLY A 97 2.01 12.05 3.20
C GLY A 97 2.93 11.30 2.25
N LYS A 98 3.80 11.97 1.52
CA LYS A 98 4.57 11.36 0.42
C LYS A 98 6.08 11.30 0.62
N VAL A 99 6.65 12.26 1.29
CA VAL A 99 8.11 12.39 1.40
C VAL A 99 8.53 12.31 2.86
N ARG A 100 9.51 11.47 3.15
CA ARG A 100 10.04 11.38 4.52
C ARG A 100 10.68 12.69 4.93
N ARG A 101 10.45 13.07 6.17
CA ARG A 101 11.08 14.25 6.75
C ARG A 101 12.55 14.00 7.07
#